data_f1629bfed3eccf2249154aa79fe75735
#
_entry.id   f1629bfed3eccf2249154aa79fe75735
#
_cell.length_a   1.000
_cell.length_b   1.000
_cell.length_c   1.000
_cell.angle_alpha   90.00
_cell.angle_beta   90.00
_cell.angle_gamma   90.00
#
_symmetry.space_group_name_H-M   'P 1'
#
loop_
_entity.id
_entity.type
_entity.pdbx_description
1 polymer ?
#
loop_
_entity_poly.entity_id
_entity_poly.type
_entity_poly.pdbx_seq_one_letter_code
_entity_poly.pdbx_strand_id
1 'polypeptide(L)'
;MRPAIEAGDWLMIDPTVTRWPRRGSVVVFREPDGGELAVKRVAAGPGDRVPFEDGYLELAEDEAWLLADASPIETEVAGYGPPIDSRRFGPVPVDLLVGRAWFRYGPWRRIGTIG
;
A
#
# COMPACT_ATOMS: atom_id res chain seq x y z
N MET A 1 -7.86 3.20 0.44
CA MET A 1 -6.68 4.06 0.65
C MET A 1 -7.04 5.52 0.46
N ARG A 2 -7.37 6.16 1.53
CA ARG A 2 -7.75 7.58 1.52
C ARG A 2 -6.55 8.45 1.92
N PRO A 3 -6.44 9.71 1.42
CA PRO A 3 -7.38 10.37 0.52
C PRO A 3 -7.16 10.14 -0.97
N ALA A 4 -6.05 9.51 -1.39
CA ALA A 4 -5.71 9.35 -2.80
C ALA A 4 -6.73 8.48 -3.54
N ILE A 5 -7.22 7.43 -2.91
CA ILE A 5 -8.18 6.49 -3.49
C ILE A 5 -9.34 6.33 -2.53
N GLU A 6 -10.55 6.49 -3.04
CA GLU A 6 -11.77 6.38 -2.26
C GLU A 6 -12.62 5.21 -2.75
N ALA A 7 -13.58 4.79 -1.92
CA ALA A 7 -14.53 3.77 -2.32
C ALA A 7 -15.25 4.20 -3.60
N GLY A 8 -15.36 3.30 -4.57
CA GLY A 8 -15.94 3.58 -5.87
C GLY A 8 -14.95 4.01 -6.94
N ASP A 9 -13.71 4.29 -6.60
CA ASP A 9 -12.67 4.55 -7.59
C ASP A 9 -12.30 3.26 -8.30
N TRP A 10 -12.14 3.34 -9.60
CA TRP A 10 -11.68 2.23 -10.43
C TRP A 10 -10.21 2.44 -10.76
N LEU A 11 -9.43 1.36 -10.72
CA LEU A 11 -7.99 1.41 -10.89
C LEU A 11 -7.56 0.62 -12.12
N MET A 12 -6.60 1.18 -12.87
CA MET A 12 -5.85 0.43 -13.85
C MET A 12 -4.61 -0.13 -13.18
N ILE A 13 -4.43 -1.43 -13.28
CA ILE A 13 -3.35 -2.15 -12.60
C ILE A 13 -2.41 -2.75 -13.63
N ASP A 14 -1.11 -2.55 -13.42
CA ASP A 14 -0.07 -3.21 -14.21
C ASP A 14 0.33 -4.50 -13.50
N PRO A 15 -0.10 -5.67 -14.00
CA PRO A 15 0.24 -6.95 -13.37
C PRO A 15 1.60 -7.49 -13.78
N THR A 16 2.33 -6.81 -14.67
CA THR A 16 3.64 -7.28 -15.15
C THR A 16 4.78 -6.94 -14.20
N VAL A 17 4.48 -6.19 -13.13
CA VAL A 17 5.48 -5.79 -12.14
C VAL A 17 5.93 -7.02 -11.35
N THR A 18 7.23 -7.31 -11.37
CA THR A 18 7.82 -8.46 -10.68
C THR A 18 8.70 -8.08 -9.49
N ARG A 19 8.89 -6.78 -9.28
CA ARG A 19 9.65 -6.22 -8.15
C ARG A 19 8.84 -5.13 -7.51
N TRP A 20 9.15 -4.83 -6.25
CA TRP A 20 8.50 -3.71 -5.60
C TRP A 20 8.79 -2.41 -6.35
N PRO A 21 7.76 -1.66 -6.75
CA PRO A 21 7.96 -0.34 -7.35
C PRO A 21 8.61 0.62 -6.35
N ARG A 22 9.09 1.73 -6.86
CA ARG A 22 9.75 2.75 -6.03
C ARG A 22 8.80 3.31 -4.97
N ARG A 23 9.39 3.90 -3.95
CA ARG A 23 8.69 4.62 -2.89
C ARG A 23 7.69 5.62 -3.48
N GLY A 24 6.49 5.66 -2.91
CA GLY A 24 5.41 6.52 -3.39
C GLY A 24 4.45 5.83 -4.34
N SER A 25 4.80 4.68 -4.87
CA SER A 25 3.91 3.93 -5.77
C SER A 25 2.76 3.31 -4.99
N VAL A 26 1.60 3.22 -5.66
CA VAL A 26 0.42 2.53 -5.12
C VAL A 26 0.40 1.12 -5.67
N VAL A 27 0.24 0.14 -4.81
CA VAL A 27 0.28 -1.26 -5.19
C VAL A 27 -0.96 -2.00 -4.71
N VAL A 28 -1.32 -3.03 -5.46
CA VAL A 28 -2.32 -4.02 -5.08
C VAL A 28 -1.57 -5.29 -4.71
N PHE A 29 -1.86 -5.84 -3.56
CA PHE A 29 -1.16 -7.02 -3.04
C PHE A 29 -2.11 -7.85 -2.20
N ARG A 30 -1.70 -9.08 -1.87
CA ARG A 30 -2.43 -9.91 -0.94
C ARG A 30 -1.87 -9.70 0.46
N GLU A 31 -2.75 -9.50 1.42
CA GLU A 31 -2.32 -9.32 2.81
C GLU A 31 -1.70 -10.61 3.35
N PRO A 32 -0.59 -10.49 4.12
CA PRO A 32 0.04 -11.67 4.72
C PRO A 32 -0.89 -12.44 5.66
N ASP A 33 -1.80 -11.74 6.32
CA ASP A 33 -2.66 -12.32 7.36
C ASP A 33 -3.93 -12.98 6.83
N GLY A 34 -4.27 -13.01 5.65
CA GLY A 34 -5.54 -13.62 5.21
C GLY A 34 -5.67 -13.75 3.72
N GLY A 35 -4.70 -13.24 3.00
CA GLY A 35 -4.67 -13.33 1.56
C GLY A 35 -5.69 -12.43 0.86
N GLU A 36 -6.33 -11.53 1.57
CA GLU A 36 -7.25 -10.58 0.95
C GLU A 36 -6.49 -9.53 0.15
N LEU A 37 -7.10 -9.07 -0.93
CA LEU A 37 -6.51 -8.01 -1.73
C LEU A 37 -6.60 -6.68 -0.99
N ALA A 38 -5.50 -5.95 -1.01
CA ALA A 38 -5.41 -4.64 -0.39
C ALA A 38 -4.69 -3.67 -1.32
N VAL A 39 -4.95 -2.37 -1.14
CA VAL A 39 -4.32 -1.30 -1.91
C VAL A 39 -3.63 -0.37 -0.92
N LYS A 40 -2.32 -0.24 -1.05
CA LYS A 40 -1.51 0.60 -0.15
C LYS A 40 -0.42 1.30 -0.95
N ARG A 41 0.28 2.22 -0.29
CA ARG A 41 1.39 2.95 -0.89
C ARG A 41 2.71 2.42 -0.37
N VAL A 42 3.70 2.27 -1.25
CA VAL A 42 5.05 1.85 -0.87
C VAL A 42 5.72 2.98 -0.10
N ALA A 43 6.01 2.74 1.17
CA ALA A 43 6.70 3.71 2.03
C ALA A 43 8.20 3.45 2.08
N ALA A 44 8.61 2.20 1.95
CA ALA A 44 10.01 1.80 1.90
C ALA A 44 10.14 0.49 1.14
N GLY A 45 11.29 0.24 0.56
CA GLY A 45 11.55 -0.94 -0.26
C GLY A 45 12.72 -1.76 0.23
N PRO A 46 13.14 -2.74 -0.58
CA PRO A 46 14.23 -3.65 -0.21
C PRO A 46 15.49 -2.92 0.25
N GLY A 47 16.05 -3.38 1.35
CA GLY A 47 17.26 -2.80 1.93
C GLY A 47 17.05 -1.56 2.79
N ASP A 48 15.87 -0.99 2.78
CA ASP A 48 15.57 0.19 3.59
C ASP A 48 15.34 -0.21 5.04
N ARG A 49 15.54 0.76 5.93
CA ARG A 49 15.32 0.61 7.36
C ARG A 49 14.07 1.38 7.76
N VAL A 50 13.18 0.74 8.51
CA VAL A 50 11.93 1.34 8.97
C VAL A 50 11.82 1.26 10.48
N PRO A 51 11.18 2.23 11.14
CA PRO A 51 10.89 2.12 12.56
C PRO A 51 9.93 0.96 12.81
N PHE A 52 10.25 0.13 13.80
CA PHE A 52 9.40 -1.00 14.16
C PHE A 52 9.56 -1.31 15.64
N GLU A 53 8.46 -1.32 16.37
CA GLU A 53 8.46 -1.49 17.82
C GLU A 53 9.39 -0.46 18.47
N ASP A 54 10.35 -0.89 19.29
CA ASP A 54 11.27 0.01 20.00
C ASP A 54 12.58 0.26 19.24
N GLY A 55 12.65 -0.16 18.00
CA GLY A 55 13.88 -0.05 17.21
C GLY A 55 13.61 0.10 15.73
N TYR A 56 14.45 -0.53 14.94
CA TYR A 56 14.35 -0.49 13.49
C TYR A 56 14.36 -1.89 12.90
N LEU A 57 13.71 -2.04 11.76
CA LEU A 57 13.69 -3.26 10.99
C LEU A 57 14.32 -2.96 9.63
N GLU A 58 15.27 -3.78 9.20
CA GLU A 58 15.83 -3.70 7.87
C GLU A 58 15.05 -4.62 6.94
N LEU A 59 14.55 -4.08 5.84
CA LEU A 59 13.77 -4.86 4.87
C LEU A 59 14.70 -5.75 4.04
N ALA A 60 14.29 -6.99 3.84
CA ALA A 60 15.03 -7.96 3.01
C ALA A 60 14.92 -7.57 1.53
N GLU A 61 15.64 -8.30 0.68
CA GLU A 61 15.71 -7.99 -0.75
C GLU A 61 14.38 -8.05 -1.49
N ASP A 62 13.40 -8.78 -0.94
CA ASP A 62 12.08 -8.93 -1.54
C ASP A 62 10.96 -8.26 -0.77
N GLU A 63 11.28 -7.50 0.27
CA GLU A 63 10.29 -6.93 1.18
C GLU A 63 10.02 -5.46 0.95
N ALA A 64 8.78 -5.05 1.18
CA ALA A 64 8.39 -3.64 1.18
C ALA A 64 7.59 -3.32 2.43
N TRP A 65 7.59 -2.04 2.79
CA TRP A 65 6.79 -1.49 3.87
C TRP A 65 5.66 -0.71 3.23
N LEU A 66 4.43 -1.15 3.46
CA LEU A 66 3.24 -0.62 2.80
C LEU A 66 2.35 0.08 3.81
N LEU A 67 2.03 1.34 3.55
CA LEU A 67 1.25 2.16 4.46
C LEU A 67 -0.01 2.72 3.79
N ALA A 68 -1.06 2.87 4.59
CA ALA A 68 -2.23 3.62 4.19
C ALA A 68 -1.90 5.12 4.17
N ASP A 69 -2.58 5.88 3.30
CA ASP A 69 -2.36 7.32 3.21
C ASP A 69 -2.85 8.06 4.47
N ALA A 70 -4.00 7.63 5.02
CA ALA A 70 -4.55 8.28 6.20
C ALA A 70 -3.82 7.85 7.47
N SER A 71 -3.63 8.79 8.40
CA SER A 71 -3.06 8.47 9.70
C SER A 71 -4.05 7.66 10.55
N PRO A 72 -3.57 6.95 11.59
CA PRO A 72 -4.48 6.25 12.51
C PRO A 72 -5.52 7.17 13.14
N ILE A 73 -5.15 8.40 13.47
CA ILE A 73 -6.07 9.38 14.05
C ILE A 73 -7.14 9.77 13.03
N GLU A 74 -6.76 10.03 11.79
CA GLU A 74 -7.69 10.39 10.73
C GLU A 74 -8.69 9.27 10.45
N THR A 75 -8.24 8.02 10.43
CA THR A 75 -9.12 6.88 10.19
C THR A 75 -10.09 6.65 11.35
N GLU A 76 -9.67 6.88 12.59
CA GLU A 76 -10.55 6.79 13.75
C GLU A 76 -11.64 7.85 13.71
N VAL A 77 -11.27 9.09 13.43
CA VAL A 77 -12.23 10.20 13.34
C VAL A 77 -13.24 9.96 12.23
N ALA A 78 -12.81 9.37 11.12
CA ALA A 78 -13.70 9.03 10.02
C ALA A 78 -14.52 7.75 10.25
N GLY A 79 -14.30 7.05 11.35
CA GLY A 79 -15.07 5.85 11.68
C GLY A 79 -14.57 4.57 11.03
N TYR A 80 -13.36 4.57 10.47
CA TYR A 80 -12.80 3.39 9.80
C TYR A 80 -11.93 2.53 10.72
N GLY A 81 -11.66 3.00 11.94
CA GLY A 81 -10.73 2.34 12.83
C GLY A 81 -9.28 2.50 12.40
N PRO A 82 -8.32 1.84 13.08
CA PRO A 82 -6.92 1.89 12.71
C PRO A 82 -6.69 1.30 11.32
N PRO A 83 -5.76 1.84 10.52
CA PRO A 83 -5.46 1.26 9.21
C PRO A 83 -4.80 -0.11 9.36
N ILE A 84 -5.12 -1.02 8.45
CA ILE A 84 -4.50 -2.34 8.38
C ILE A 84 -3.43 -2.28 7.29
N ASP A 85 -2.19 -2.11 7.71
CA ASP A 85 -1.03 -2.01 6.82
C ASP A 85 0.21 -2.60 7.49
N SER A 86 1.42 -2.29 6.97
CA SER A 86 2.64 -2.86 7.51
C SER A 86 2.91 -2.54 8.97
N ARG A 87 2.32 -1.48 9.51
CA ARG A 87 2.43 -1.20 10.94
C ARG A 87 1.78 -2.30 11.78
N ARG A 88 0.86 -3.05 11.20
CA ARG A 88 0.17 -4.16 11.86
C ARG A 88 0.76 -5.52 11.46
N PHE A 89 0.93 -5.77 10.16
CA PHE A 89 1.33 -7.10 9.69
C PHE A 89 2.80 -7.22 9.29
N GLY A 90 3.56 -6.12 9.39
CA GLY A 90 4.99 -6.15 9.11
C GLY A 90 5.33 -6.03 7.62
N PRO A 91 6.58 -6.38 7.26
CA PRO A 91 7.03 -6.31 5.87
C PRO A 91 6.28 -7.28 4.98
N VAL A 92 6.13 -6.92 3.71
CA VAL A 92 5.40 -7.73 2.73
C VAL A 92 6.38 -8.25 1.70
N PRO A 93 6.49 -9.58 1.52
CA PRO A 93 7.37 -10.16 0.50
C PRO A 93 6.77 -9.97 -0.91
N VAL A 94 7.65 -9.91 -1.90
CA VAL A 94 7.25 -9.58 -3.28
C VAL A 94 6.32 -10.61 -3.91
N ASP A 95 6.32 -11.84 -3.46
CA ASP A 95 5.42 -12.87 -3.99
C ASP A 95 3.94 -12.59 -3.68
N LEU A 96 3.65 -11.66 -2.77
CA LEU A 96 2.29 -11.20 -2.49
C LEU A 96 1.88 -10.00 -3.36
N LEU A 97 2.80 -9.43 -4.12
CA LEU A 97 2.51 -8.31 -5.02
C LEU A 97 1.65 -8.79 -6.20
N VAL A 98 0.51 -8.15 -6.41
CA VAL A 98 -0.37 -8.43 -7.55
C VAL A 98 -0.09 -7.47 -8.69
N GLY A 99 0.10 -6.19 -8.41
CA GLY A 99 0.39 -5.23 -9.45
C GLY A 99 0.54 -3.82 -8.93
N ARG A 100 0.91 -2.91 -9.83
CA ARG A 100 1.03 -1.50 -9.53
C ARG A 100 -0.21 -0.77 -10.05
N ALA A 101 -0.89 -0.01 -9.20
CA ALA A 101 -1.98 0.84 -9.61
C ALA A 101 -1.39 2.14 -10.17
N TRP A 102 -1.66 2.42 -11.44
CA TRP A 102 -1.04 3.55 -12.10
C TRP A 102 -2.04 4.58 -12.63
N PHE A 103 -3.32 4.23 -12.68
CA PHE A 103 -4.36 5.10 -13.23
C PHE A 103 -5.69 4.87 -12.52
N ARG A 104 -6.36 5.96 -12.19
CA ARG A 104 -7.72 5.96 -11.62
C ARG A 104 -8.67 6.50 -12.69
N TYR A 105 -9.74 5.76 -13.01
CA TYR A 105 -10.59 6.16 -14.13
C TYR A 105 -12.08 6.24 -13.86
N GLY A 106 -12.54 5.89 -12.72
CA GLY A 106 -13.94 6.11 -12.38
C GLY A 106 -14.06 6.77 -11.03
N PRO A 107 -15.13 7.46 -10.68
CA PRO A 107 -16.10 8.18 -11.51
C PRO A 107 -15.42 9.25 -12.36
N TRP A 108 -16.08 9.69 -13.42
CA TRP A 108 -15.47 10.55 -14.45
C TRP A 108 -14.73 11.78 -13.91
N ARG A 109 -15.18 12.34 -12.78
CA ARG A 109 -14.52 13.51 -12.16
C ARG A 109 -13.19 13.18 -11.50
N ARG A 110 -12.87 11.92 -11.35
CA ARG A 110 -11.69 11.50 -10.61
C ARG A 110 -10.67 10.79 -11.50
N ILE A 111 -10.80 10.95 -12.81
CA ILE A 111 -9.88 10.36 -13.77
C ILE A 111 -8.51 11.03 -13.64
N GLY A 112 -7.46 10.22 -13.54
CA GLY A 112 -6.10 10.73 -13.44
C GLY A 112 -5.10 9.69 -12.97
N THR A 113 -3.84 10.10 -12.97
CA THR A 113 -2.75 9.25 -12.49
C THR A 113 -2.68 9.25 -10.98
N ILE A 114 -2.13 8.19 -10.40
CA ILE A 114 -1.96 8.02 -8.97
C ILE A 114 -0.47 7.96 -8.66
N GLY A 115 -0.01 8.92 -7.87
CA GLY A 115 1.32 8.95 -7.33
C GLY A 115 2.43 8.66 -8.24
#